data_9a434b11dbced0b8dd97237bc876f952
#
_entry.id   9a434b11dbced0b8dd97237bc876f952
#
_cell.length_a   1.000
_cell.length_b   1.000
_cell.length_c   1.000
_cell.angle_alpha   90.00
_cell.angle_beta   90.00
_cell.angle_gamma   90.00
#
_symmetry.space_group_name_H-M   'P 1'
#
loop_
_entity.id
_entity.type
_entity.pdbx_description
1 polymer ?
#
loop_
_entity_poly.entity_id
_entity_poly.type
_entity_poly.pdbx_seq_one_letter_code
_entity_poly.pdbx_strand_id
1 'polypeptide(L)'
;MTAMTTALPASLADITVFDPDTYANGDPTTFGLPLAQFDYLREHAPCYLQRFDDPLLVEQTWVVTRWEDINAIDRDPETWAANQGGVNIWKVTPLAPKHIADEIGFGKPAMLVMDGEDHRRNRRVVSRTFTPTMVRGLEERFRRYATSVVDDALAQDGPFNFIEVVAHAMPMEALGDVLGIPKEDRPKFFHWVDQFASPYDPRVTKSFDQLLQAIMELLAYAPELAELRRTNPTDDVITKMVQAVDSESMSEDEIQGNVALLASGAAESTRTTLGHGMHELMRDGEQMAWLRERADDIPSTVVQEMVRIASPFTHLSRTATQDVELHGQQIREGDKVAMLFAAGNFDPEVFDEPRRFDLSRENNPHLSFGRGPHSCLGKHIAALEIKILLEELLQRTTEIRPAGPISYSRDNYSRGVYELPVTVTAA
;
A
#
# COMPACT_ATOMS: atom_id res chain seq x y z
N MET A 1 -12.82 19.81 -17.92
CA MET A 1 -12.33 18.49 -17.50
C MET A 1 -12.64 17.51 -18.62
N THR A 2 -11.62 17.14 -19.39
CA THR A 2 -11.77 16.19 -20.49
C THR A 2 -11.76 14.80 -19.86
N ALA A 3 -12.87 14.06 -19.95
CA ALA A 3 -12.90 12.66 -19.52
C ALA A 3 -11.79 11.91 -20.26
N MET A 4 -10.83 11.36 -19.51
CA MET A 4 -9.84 10.47 -20.09
C MET A 4 -10.58 9.27 -20.68
N THR A 5 -10.40 9.08 -21.95
CA THR A 5 -11.13 8.15 -22.80
C THR A 5 -10.91 6.72 -22.37
N THR A 6 -12.00 5.96 -22.24
CA THR A 6 -12.07 4.48 -22.24
C THR A 6 -11.60 3.87 -23.58
N ALA A 7 -11.06 4.67 -24.48
CA ALA A 7 -10.54 4.23 -25.77
C ALA A 7 -9.21 3.48 -25.58
N LEU A 8 -9.06 2.38 -26.32
CA LEU A 8 -7.79 1.64 -26.38
C LEU A 8 -6.68 2.56 -26.89
N PRO A 9 -5.47 2.53 -26.30
CA PRO A 9 -4.31 3.22 -26.82
C PRO A 9 -4.03 2.79 -28.27
N ALA A 10 -3.63 3.75 -29.11
CA ALA A 10 -3.25 3.45 -30.49
C ALA A 10 -1.78 2.99 -30.59
N SER A 11 -0.98 3.34 -29.61
CA SER A 11 0.46 3.02 -29.55
C SER A 11 1.01 3.07 -28.13
N LEU A 12 2.25 2.62 -27.92
CA LEU A 12 2.95 2.76 -26.64
C LEU A 12 3.18 4.24 -26.24
N ALA A 13 3.16 5.17 -27.18
CA ALA A 13 3.29 6.60 -26.89
C ALA A 13 2.06 7.17 -26.14
N ASP A 14 0.93 6.48 -26.18
CA ASP A 14 -0.30 6.88 -25.51
C ASP A 14 -0.41 6.31 -24.08
N ILE A 15 0.58 5.54 -23.65
CA ILE A 15 0.61 4.90 -22.32
C ILE A 15 1.02 5.93 -21.26
N THR A 16 0.18 6.06 -20.23
CA THR A 16 0.34 7.01 -19.13
C THR A 16 0.26 6.36 -17.75
N VAL A 17 0.53 5.05 -17.66
CA VAL A 17 0.40 4.27 -16.42
C VAL A 17 1.34 4.71 -15.28
N PHE A 18 2.32 5.57 -15.57
CA PHE A 18 3.21 6.19 -14.57
C PHE A 18 2.96 7.69 -14.40
N ASP A 19 1.97 8.26 -15.08
CA ASP A 19 1.56 9.65 -14.87
C ASP A 19 0.61 9.73 -13.67
N PRO A 20 0.95 10.49 -12.60
CA PRO A 20 0.07 10.65 -11.44
C PRO A 20 -1.31 11.22 -11.79
N ASP A 21 -1.41 12.01 -12.86
CA ASP A 21 -2.69 12.58 -13.30
C ASP A 21 -3.64 11.51 -13.91
N THR A 22 -3.10 10.40 -14.39
CA THR A 22 -3.90 9.24 -14.83
C THR A 22 -4.74 8.66 -13.69
N TYR A 23 -4.18 8.60 -12.49
CA TYR A 23 -4.88 8.10 -11.31
C TYR A 23 -5.75 9.17 -10.66
N ALA A 24 -5.26 10.42 -10.55
CA ALA A 24 -6.05 11.52 -10.01
C ALA A 24 -7.35 11.77 -10.78
N ASN A 25 -7.34 11.53 -12.09
CA ASN A 25 -8.50 11.64 -12.98
C ASN A 25 -9.11 10.27 -13.37
N GLY A 26 -8.83 9.24 -12.58
CA GLY A 26 -9.29 7.88 -12.84
C GLY A 26 -10.81 7.78 -12.95
N ASP A 27 -11.29 6.95 -13.88
CA ASP A 27 -12.73 6.68 -14.04
C ASP A 27 -13.21 5.78 -12.89
N PRO A 28 -14.18 6.23 -12.06
CA PRO A 28 -14.74 5.42 -10.98
C PRO A 28 -15.38 4.11 -11.47
N THR A 29 -15.81 4.01 -12.72
CA THR A 29 -16.40 2.78 -13.28
C THR A 29 -15.37 1.70 -13.61
N THR A 30 -14.08 2.07 -13.62
CA THR A 30 -12.94 1.17 -13.77
C THR A 30 -12.08 1.11 -12.52
N PHE A 31 -12.68 1.31 -11.34
CA PHE A 31 -11.99 1.37 -10.05
C PHE A 31 -10.94 2.49 -9.96
N GLY A 32 -11.01 3.52 -10.82
CA GLY A 32 -9.98 4.55 -10.94
C GLY A 32 -8.70 4.07 -11.65
N LEU A 33 -8.73 2.90 -12.32
CA LEU A 33 -7.59 2.31 -13.02
C LEU A 33 -7.67 2.52 -14.55
N PRO A 34 -6.54 2.69 -15.23
CA PRO A 34 -6.47 2.76 -16.69
C PRO A 34 -6.54 1.35 -17.32
N LEU A 35 -7.63 0.61 -17.07
CA LEU A 35 -7.77 -0.80 -17.47
C LEU A 35 -7.58 -1.02 -18.96
N ALA A 36 -8.00 -0.07 -19.81
CA ALA A 36 -7.80 -0.16 -21.26
C ALA A 36 -6.30 -0.14 -21.63
N GLN A 37 -5.48 0.63 -20.90
CA GLN A 37 -4.04 0.62 -21.10
C GLN A 37 -3.41 -0.69 -20.62
N PHE A 38 -3.88 -1.25 -19.52
CA PHE A 38 -3.41 -2.56 -19.03
C PHE A 38 -3.73 -3.68 -20.02
N ASP A 39 -4.92 -3.69 -20.63
CA ASP A 39 -5.29 -4.67 -21.65
C ASP A 39 -4.41 -4.55 -22.88
N TYR A 40 -4.21 -3.31 -23.38
CA TYR A 40 -3.33 -3.04 -24.51
C TYR A 40 -1.91 -3.55 -24.25
N LEU A 41 -1.36 -3.27 -23.07
CA LEU A 41 -0.01 -3.68 -22.71
C LEU A 41 0.11 -5.21 -22.61
N ARG A 42 -0.84 -5.89 -21.97
CA ARG A 42 -0.83 -7.35 -21.86
C ARG A 42 -0.86 -8.03 -23.22
N GLU A 43 -1.63 -7.49 -24.16
CA GLU A 43 -1.80 -8.08 -25.49
C GLU A 43 -0.62 -7.77 -26.41
N HIS A 44 -0.18 -6.52 -26.47
CA HIS A 44 0.72 -6.04 -27.51
C HIS A 44 2.16 -5.80 -27.03
N ALA A 45 2.37 -5.54 -25.73
CA ALA A 45 3.67 -5.22 -25.16
C ALA A 45 3.76 -5.67 -23.69
N PRO A 46 3.65 -6.98 -23.38
CA PRO A 46 3.64 -7.50 -22.01
C PRO A 46 4.93 -7.17 -21.23
N CYS A 47 6.03 -6.94 -21.96
CA CYS A 47 7.28 -6.38 -21.46
C CYS A 47 7.70 -5.25 -22.39
N TYR A 48 7.78 -4.01 -21.89
CA TYR A 48 8.19 -2.87 -22.70
C TYR A 48 9.10 -1.94 -21.90
N LEU A 49 9.91 -1.12 -22.63
CA LEU A 49 10.81 -0.14 -22.03
C LEU A 49 10.10 1.22 -21.91
N GLN A 50 9.81 1.63 -20.66
CA GLN A 50 9.33 2.96 -20.34
C GLN A 50 10.51 3.92 -20.12
N ARG A 51 10.47 5.10 -20.72
CA ARG A 51 11.43 6.20 -20.50
C ARG A 51 10.76 7.34 -19.77
N PHE A 52 11.52 8.01 -18.90
CA PHE A 52 11.05 9.13 -18.12
C PHE A 52 11.93 10.36 -18.38
N ASP A 53 11.28 11.52 -18.53
CA ASP A 53 11.94 12.84 -18.59
C ASP A 53 11.95 13.53 -17.21
N ASP A 54 11.37 12.91 -16.19
CA ASP A 54 11.32 13.42 -14.81
C ASP A 54 12.67 13.20 -14.12
N PRO A 55 13.32 14.27 -13.60
CA PRO A 55 14.61 14.16 -12.93
C PRO A 55 14.56 13.35 -11.62
N LEU A 56 13.39 13.18 -11.02
CA LEU A 56 13.20 12.40 -9.79
C LEU A 56 13.05 10.89 -10.06
N LEU A 57 12.76 10.51 -11.30
CA LEU A 57 12.60 9.12 -11.70
C LEU A 57 13.88 8.55 -12.34
N VAL A 58 14.01 7.25 -12.36
CA VAL A 58 15.03 6.56 -13.18
C VAL A 58 14.85 6.97 -14.65
N GLU A 59 15.93 6.94 -15.44
CA GLU A 59 15.81 7.34 -16.84
C GLU A 59 14.93 6.40 -17.65
N GLN A 60 14.91 5.14 -17.26
CA GLN A 60 14.10 4.11 -17.89
C GLN A 60 13.86 2.94 -16.95
N THR A 61 12.79 2.19 -17.21
CA THR A 61 12.49 0.90 -16.57
C THR A 61 11.80 -0.04 -17.56
N TRP A 62 12.11 -1.31 -17.50
CA TRP A 62 11.24 -2.31 -18.11
C TRP A 62 9.94 -2.41 -17.31
N VAL A 63 8.83 -2.65 -17.97
CA VAL A 63 7.51 -2.79 -17.34
C VAL A 63 6.91 -4.11 -17.72
N VAL A 64 6.46 -4.87 -16.73
CA VAL A 64 5.76 -6.14 -16.92
C VAL A 64 4.33 -6.06 -16.40
N THR A 65 3.38 -6.63 -17.14
CA THR A 65 1.94 -6.44 -16.92
C THR A 65 1.15 -7.73 -16.75
N ARG A 66 1.69 -8.88 -17.18
CA ARG A 66 1.04 -10.19 -17.01
C ARG A 66 1.24 -10.71 -15.60
N TRP A 67 0.22 -11.30 -15.05
CA TRP A 67 0.27 -11.88 -13.70
C TRP A 67 1.40 -12.91 -13.55
N GLU A 68 1.57 -13.78 -14.56
CA GLU A 68 2.57 -14.84 -14.53
C GLU A 68 4.00 -14.29 -14.43
N ASP A 69 4.32 -13.28 -15.26
CA ASP A 69 5.64 -12.63 -15.25
C ASP A 69 5.92 -11.94 -13.91
N ILE A 70 4.95 -11.19 -13.41
CA ILE A 70 5.05 -10.50 -12.11
C ILE A 70 5.27 -11.51 -10.98
N ASN A 71 4.49 -12.59 -10.98
CA ASN A 71 4.63 -13.65 -9.97
C ASN A 71 5.98 -14.37 -10.06
N ALA A 72 6.51 -14.58 -11.26
CA ALA A 72 7.83 -15.20 -11.46
C ALA A 72 8.96 -14.29 -10.96
N ILE A 73 8.94 -13.01 -11.35
CA ILE A 73 9.93 -12.01 -10.94
C ILE A 73 9.94 -11.84 -9.41
N ASP A 74 8.79 -11.67 -8.79
CA ASP A 74 8.71 -11.40 -7.35
C ASP A 74 9.11 -12.60 -6.47
N ARG A 75 9.14 -13.80 -7.05
CA ARG A 75 9.55 -15.05 -6.39
C ARG A 75 11.02 -15.41 -6.55
N ASP A 76 11.72 -14.76 -7.45
CA ASP A 76 13.12 -15.07 -7.79
C ASP A 76 14.06 -13.89 -7.43
N PRO A 77 14.42 -13.73 -6.15
CA PRO A 77 15.33 -12.66 -5.72
C PRO A 77 16.79 -12.89 -6.15
N GLU A 78 17.11 -14.06 -6.68
CA GLU A 78 18.45 -14.34 -7.19
C GLU A 78 18.67 -13.66 -8.54
N THR A 79 17.67 -13.70 -9.42
CA THR A 79 17.67 -13.02 -10.72
C THR A 79 17.20 -11.56 -10.60
N TRP A 80 16.29 -11.23 -9.65
CA TRP A 80 15.61 -9.97 -9.56
C TRP A 80 15.77 -9.34 -8.16
N ALA A 81 16.84 -8.58 -7.99
CA ALA A 81 17.24 -8.04 -6.69
C ALA A 81 16.39 -6.84 -6.24
N ALA A 82 16.09 -6.79 -4.95
CA ALA A 82 15.52 -5.62 -4.28
C ALA A 82 16.60 -4.67 -3.75
N ASN A 83 17.76 -5.21 -3.38
CA ASN A 83 18.87 -4.47 -2.76
C ASN A 83 19.73 -3.67 -3.75
N GLN A 84 19.50 -3.82 -5.05
CA GLN A 84 20.21 -3.08 -6.09
C GLN A 84 19.32 -1.93 -6.62
N GLY A 85 19.54 -0.71 -6.13
CA GLY A 85 18.81 0.48 -6.57
C GLY A 85 17.36 0.59 -6.05
N GLY A 86 16.99 -0.19 -5.02
CA GLY A 86 15.69 -0.13 -4.35
C GLY A 86 14.52 -0.71 -5.16
N VAL A 87 13.32 -0.62 -4.60
CA VAL A 87 12.10 -1.30 -5.07
C VAL A 87 11.09 -0.38 -5.75
N ASN A 88 11.43 0.86 -6.00
CA ASN A 88 10.60 1.79 -6.75
C ASN A 88 11.40 2.43 -7.91
N ILE A 89 10.72 3.21 -8.73
CA ILE A 89 11.31 3.86 -9.90
C ILE A 89 11.89 5.24 -9.60
N TRP A 90 11.94 5.66 -8.35
CA TRP A 90 12.53 6.95 -7.98
C TRP A 90 14.05 6.85 -7.93
N LYS A 91 14.73 7.92 -8.36
CA LYS A 91 16.15 8.10 -8.09
C LYS A 91 16.34 8.52 -6.64
N VAL A 92 16.98 7.69 -5.85
CA VAL A 92 17.31 8.03 -4.46
C VAL A 92 18.30 9.20 -4.36
N THR A 93 19.19 9.34 -5.34
CA THR A 93 20.31 10.29 -5.32
C THR A 93 19.98 11.75 -5.67
N PRO A 94 18.97 12.11 -6.48
CA PRO A 94 18.67 13.52 -6.76
C PRO A 94 17.84 14.22 -5.68
N LEU A 95 17.21 13.47 -4.77
CA LEU A 95 16.39 14.07 -3.72
C LEU A 95 17.23 14.84 -2.69
N ALA A 96 18.48 14.44 -2.49
CA ALA A 96 19.46 15.18 -1.71
C ALA A 96 20.87 14.83 -2.18
N PRO A 97 21.86 15.75 -2.09
CA PRO A 97 23.26 15.39 -2.23
C PRO A 97 23.63 14.22 -1.34
N LYS A 98 24.50 13.31 -1.80
CA LYS A 98 24.82 12.06 -1.07
C LYS A 98 25.17 12.29 0.40
N HIS A 99 25.94 13.35 0.72
CA HIS A 99 26.29 13.67 2.10
C HIS A 99 25.09 14.06 2.95
N ILE A 100 24.09 14.73 2.38
CA ILE A 100 22.82 15.07 3.06
C ILE A 100 21.97 13.79 3.20
N ALA A 101 21.86 12.98 2.15
CA ALA A 101 21.14 11.72 2.21
C ALA A 101 21.72 10.79 3.29
N ASP A 102 23.05 10.70 3.39
CA ASP A 102 23.73 9.92 4.42
C ASP A 102 23.48 10.51 5.83
N GLU A 103 23.50 11.85 5.98
CA GLU A 103 23.30 12.55 7.24
C GLU A 103 21.87 12.43 7.78
N ILE A 104 20.86 12.57 6.90
CA ILE A 104 19.44 12.41 7.26
C ILE A 104 18.97 10.97 7.31
N GLY A 105 19.85 10.00 7.02
CA GLY A 105 19.52 8.58 7.04
C GLY A 105 18.63 8.12 5.89
N PHE A 106 18.54 8.90 4.82
CA PHE A 106 17.84 8.49 3.61
C PHE A 106 18.59 7.32 2.99
N GLY A 107 17.91 6.18 2.82
CA GLY A 107 18.55 4.94 2.38
C GLY A 107 19.02 4.04 3.52
N LYS A 108 18.58 4.27 4.76
CA LYS A 108 18.79 3.31 5.85
C LYS A 108 18.29 1.93 5.46
N PRO A 109 19.03 0.88 5.83
CA PRO A 109 18.67 -0.47 5.44
C PRO A 109 17.32 -0.89 6.06
N ALA A 110 16.39 -1.29 5.21
CA ALA A 110 15.09 -1.82 5.60
C ALA A 110 14.85 -3.17 4.90
N MET A 111 14.11 -4.08 5.50
CA MET A 111 13.90 -5.41 4.94
C MET A 111 13.32 -5.42 3.52
N LEU A 112 12.59 -4.38 3.11
CA LEU A 112 12.03 -4.27 1.76
C LEU A 112 13.12 -4.13 0.68
N VAL A 113 14.26 -3.52 1.02
CA VAL A 113 15.39 -3.26 0.13
C VAL A 113 16.61 -4.13 0.48
N MET A 114 16.38 -5.28 1.04
CA MET A 114 17.39 -6.31 1.34
C MET A 114 17.07 -7.59 0.59
N ASP A 115 18.08 -8.42 0.33
CA ASP A 115 17.93 -9.76 -0.21
C ASP A 115 18.74 -10.77 0.61
N GLY A 116 18.64 -12.05 0.26
CA GLY A 116 19.46 -13.12 0.80
C GLY A 116 19.38 -13.27 2.33
N GLU A 117 20.53 -13.38 2.99
CA GLU A 117 20.59 -13.62 4.44
C GLU A 117 20.20 -12.39 5.24
N ASP A 118 20.54 -11.18 4.81
CA ASP A 118 20.19 -9.94 5.52
C ASP A 118 18.69 -9.75 5.56
N HIS A 119 17.99 -9.98 4.45
CA HIS A 119 16.53 -9.98 4.41
C HIS A 119 15.96 -11.03 5.37
N ARG A 120 16.43 -12.29 5.30
CA ARG A 120 15.92 -13.37 6.17
C ARG A 120 16.13 -13.08 7.65
N ARG A 121 17.30 -12.52 8.00
CA ARG A 121 17.64 -12.13 9.38
C ARG A 121 16.71 -11.04 9.89
N ASN A 122 16.56 -9.94 9.17
CA ASN A 122 15.67 -8.84 9.51
C ASN A 122 14.21 -9.29 9.61
N ARG A 123 13.72 -9.98 8.58
CA ARG A 123 12.35 -10.45 8.53
C ARG A 123 12.03 -11.40 9.68
N ARG A 124 12.94 -12.26 10.08
CA ARG A 124 12.74 -13.18 11.22
C ARG A 124 12.50 -12.45 12.54
N VAL A 125 13.18 -11.32 12.76
CA VAL A 125 12.97 -10.48 13.94
C VAL A 125 11.59 -9.85 13.91
N VAL A 126 11.31 -9.10 12.85
CA VAL A 126 10.09 -8.30 12.73
C VAL A 126 8.83 -9.18 12.65
N SER A 127 8.88 -10.30 11.91
CA SER A 127 7.72 -11.17 11.69
C SER A 127 7.15 -11.83 12.95
N ARG A 128 7.91 -11.86 14.04
CA ARG A 128 7.42 -12.42 15.32
C ARG A 128 6.19 -11.70 15.86
N THR A 129 6.07 -10.40 15.58
CA THR A 129 4.92 -9.57 15.98
C THR A 129 3.71 -9.74 15.05
N PHE A 130 3.93 -10.28 13.84
CA PHE A 130 2.90 -10.41 12.81
C PHE A 130 2.37 -11.84 12.64
N THR A 131 2.65 -12.72 13.58
CA THR A 131 2.13 -14.10 13.52
C THR A 131 0.60 -14.12 13.72
N PRO A 132 -0.13 -15.09 13.14
CA PRO A 132 -1.57 -15.19 13.32
C PRO A 132 -2.02 -15.23 14.79
N THR A 133 -1.19 -15.76 15.68
CA THR A 133 -1.48 -15.79 17.13
C THR A 133 -1.37 -14.41 17.76
N MET A 134 -0.33 -13.64 17.41
CA MET A 134 -0.16 -12.27 17.88
C MET A 134 -1.26 -11.37 17.34
N VAL A 135 -1.60 -11.51 16.05
CA VAL A 135 -2.67 -10.75 15.41
C VAL A 135 -4.03 -11.02 16.07
N ARG A 136 -4.35 -12.28 16.39
CA ARG A 136 -5.57 -12.58 17.17
C ARG A 136 -5.59 -11.91 18.55
N GLY A 137 -4.44 -11.72 19.18
CA GLY A 137 -4.32 -10.98 20.44
C GLY A 137 -4.68 -9.49 20.33
N LEU A 138 -4.67 -8.92 19.10
CA LEU A 138 -5.06 -7.54 18.85
C LEU A 138 -6.57 -7.36 18.60
N GLU A 139 -7.31 -8.44 18.38
CA GLU A 139 -8.72 -8.39 17.93
C GLU A 139 -9.61 -7.55 18.86
N GLU A 140 -9.55 -7.79 20.18
CA GLU A 140 -10.36 -7.03 21.14
C GLU A 140 -10.04 -5.54 21.12
N ARG A 141 -8.77 -5.19 20.89
CA ARG A 141 -8.32 -3.80 20.79
C ARG A 141 -8.81 -3.15 19.50
N PHE A 142 -8.72 -3.86 18.38
CA PHE A 142 -9.22 -3.39 17.09
C PHE A 142 -10.74 -3.22 17.09
N ARG A 143 -11.48 -4.10 17.78
CA ARG A 143 -12.93 -3.92 17.97
C ARG A 143 -13.24 -2.63 18.73
N ARG A 144 -12.49 -2.29 19.78
CA ARG A 144 -12.68 -1.01 20.48
C ARG A 144 -12.40 0.20 19.57
N TYR A 145 -11.37 0.12 18.71
CA TYR A 145 -11.11 1.18 17.73
C TYR A 145 -12.24 1.29 16.71
N ALA A 146 -12.68 0.18 16.15
CA ALA A 146 -13.80 0.16 15.21
C ALA A 146 -15.07 0.75 15.82
N THR A 147 -15.40 0.38 17.07
CA THR A 147 -16.55 0.95 17.79
C THR A 147 -16.42 2.47 17.92
N SER A 148 -15.25 2.98 18.34
CA SER A 148 -15.02 4.43 18.44
C SER A 148 -15.17 5.14 17.10
N VAL A 149 -14.58 4.58 16.04
CA VAL A 149 -14.64 5.14 14.68
C VAL A 149 -16.07 5.16 14.14
N VAL A 150 -16.86 4.11 14.41
CA VAL A 150 -18.27 4.05 14.00
C VAL A 150 -19.13 5.01 14.84
N ASP A 151 -18.81 5.20 16.14
CA ASP A 151 -19.46 6.24 16.97
C ASP A 151 -19.24 7.63 16.37
N ASP A 152 -18.00 7.95 15.97
CA ASP A 152 -17.66 9.22 15.34
C ASP A 152 -18.38 9.40 13.99
N ALA A 153 -18.52 8.34 13.19
CA ALA A 153 -19.24 8.36 11.93
C ALA A 153 -20.76 8.59 12.15
N LEU A 154 -21.36 7.94 13.16
CA LEU A 154 -22.77 8.09 13.50
C LEU A 154 -23.09 9.43 14.16
N ALA A 155 -22.10 10.11 14.74
CA ALA A 155 -22.24 11.44 15.33
C ALA A 155 -22.21 12.57 14.28
N GLN A 156 -21.93 12.27 13.00
CA GLN A 156 -21.90 13.29 11.95
C GLN A 156 -23.31 13.79 11.60
N ASP A 157 -23.49 15.10 11.62
CA ASP A 157 -24.73 15.76 11.18
C ASP A 157 -24.72 15.98 9.66
N GLY A 158 -25.03 14.93 8.86
CA GLY A 158 -25.10 15.00 7.41
C GLY A 158 -23.91 14.36 6.70
N PRO A 159 -23.58 14.78 5.45
CA PRO A 159 -22.48 14.21 4.68
C PRO A 159 -21.11 14.44 5.31
N PHE A 160 -20.27 13.42 5.31
CA PHE A 160 -18.88 13.51 5.78
C PHE A 160 -17.93 12.72 4.87
N ASN A 161 -16.62 12.96 5.00
CA ASN A 161 -15.61 12.22 4.27
C ASN A 161 -15.30 10.89 4.96
N PHE A 162 -15.73 9.77 4.35
CA PHE A 162 -15.49 8.42 4.87
C PHE A 162 -14.00 8.11 5.06
N ILE A 163 -13.14 8.67 4.20
CA ILE A 163 -11.69 8.44 4.30
C ILE A 163 -11.14 9.02 5.59
N GLU A 164 -11.49 10.25 5.91
CA GLU A 164 -10.99 10.96 7.08
C GLU A 164 -11.56 10.39 8.38
N VAL A 165 -12.87 10.21 8.44
CA VAL A 165 -13.56 9.82 9.68
C VAL A 165 -13.43 8.32 9.97
N VAL A 166 -13.41 7.47 8.93
CA VAL A 166 -13.47 6.02 9.11
C VAL A 166 -12.20 5.32 8.63
N ALA A 167 -11.86 5.45 7.34
CA ALA A 167 -10.84 4.61 6.74
C ALA A 167 -9.41 4.94 7.19
N HIS A 168 -9.15 6.18 7.63
CA HIS A 168 -7.84 6.61 8.15
C HIS A 168 -7.68 6.31 9.65
N ALA A 169 -8.70 6.55 10.44
CA ALA A 169 -8.59 6.56 11.91
C ALA A 169 -8.18 5.20 12.49
N MET A 170 -8.82 4.11 12.07
CA MET A 170 -8.57 2.79 12.64
C MET A 170 -7.17 2.24 12.29
N PRO A 171 -6.70 2.24 11.02
CA PRO A 171 -5.36 1.76 10.68
C PRO A 171 -4.24 2.53 11.41
N MET A 172 -4.43 3.83 11.65
CA MET A 172 -3.44 4.65 12.35
C MET A 172 -3.34 4.26 13.83
N GLU A 173 -4.45 4.01 14.52
CA GLU A 173 -4.45 3.50 15.89
C GLU A 173 -3.82 2.11 15.98
N ALA A 174 -4.13 1.22 15.03
CA ALA A 174 -3.55 -0.11 14.94
C ALA A 174 -2.03 -0.05 14.70
N LEU A 175 -1.58 0.80 13.79
CA LEU A 175 -0.16 1.06 13.52
C LEU A 175 0.55 1.55 14.77
N GLY A 176 -0.05 2.52 15.47
CA GLY A 176 0.48 3.06 16.72
C GLY A 176 0.70 1.98 17.79
N ASP A 177 -0.21 1.02 17.88
CA ASP A 177 -0.07 -0.11 18.81
C ASP A 177 0.98 -1.13 18.38
N VAL A 178 1.02 -1.48 17.10
CA VAL A 178 1.97 -2.47 16.54
C VAL A 178 3.40 -1.97 16.64
N LEU A 179 3.64 -0.68 16.33
CA LEU A 179 4.94 -0.04 16.47
C LEU A 179 5.27 0.32 17.92
N GLY A 180 4.26 0.46 18.79
CA GLY A 180 4.45 0.93 20.15
C GLY A 180 4.62 2.44 20.24
N ILE A 181 3.99 3.22 19.37
CA ILE A 181 4.02 4.69 19.41
C ILE A 181 3.21 5.18 20.62
N PRO A 182 3.80 5.97 21.55
CA PRO A 182 3.06 6.60 22.63
C PRO A 182 1.85 7.39 22.12
N LYS A 183 0.74 7.36 22.85
CA LYS A 183 -0.51 7.98 22.39
C LYS A 183 -0.36 9.49 22.14
N GLU A 184 0.41 10.16 22.98
CA GLU A 184 0.74 11.59 22.86
C GLU A 184 1.52 11.94 21.60
N ASP A 185 2.29 10.99 21.06
CA ASP A 185 3.12 11.19 19.87
C ASP A 185 2.39 10.83 18.56
N ARG A 186 1.30 10.04 18.64
CA ARG A 186 0.57 9.54 17.46
C ARG A 186 0.16 10.65 16.49
N PRO A 187 -0.42 11.79 16.90
CA PRO A 187 -0.83 12.82 15.95
C PRO A 187 0.33 13.38 15.11
N LYS A 188 1.49 13.63 15.73
CA LYS A 188 2.68 14.13 15.00
C LYS A 188 3.27 13.06 14.10
N PHE A 189 3.38 11.82 14.62
CA PHE A 189 3.91 10.70 13.87
C PHE A 189 3.06 10.40 12.62
N PHE A 190 1.74 10.37 12.76
CA PHE A 190 0.83 10.14 11.66
C PHE A 190 0.86 11.25 10.62
N HIS A 191 1.02 12.50 11.05
CA HIS A 191 1.21 13.63 10.13
C HIS A 191 2.45 13.46 9.25
N TRP A 192 3.60 13.04 9.80
CA TRP A 192 4.80 12.76 9.01
C TRP A 192 4.60 11.59 8.06
N VAL A 193 3.92 10.54 8.52
CA VAL A 193 3.64 9.34 7.71
C VAL A 193 2.73 9.67 6.52
N ASP A 194 1.69 10.48 6.73
CA ASP A 194 0.80 10.91 5.63
C ASP A 194 1.54 11.70 4.55
N GLN A 195 2.42 12.62 4.95
CA GLN A 195 3.22 13.40 4.00
C GLN A 195 4.19 12.52 3.22
N PHE A 196 4.81 11.55 3.88
CA PHE A 196 5.71 10.60 3.25
C PHE A 196 4.97 9.66 2.29
N ALA A 197 3.77 9.24 2.63
CA ALA A 197 2.96 8.32 1.83
C ALA A 197 2.27 8.99 0.62
N SER A 198 2.15 10.33 0.62
CA SER A 198 1.46 11.08 -0.44
C SER A 198 2.33 12.22 -1.00
N PRO A 199 3.52 11.91 -1.57
CA PRO A 199 4.52 12.92 -1.96
C PRO A 199 4.08 13.80 -3.13
N TYR A 200 3.20 13.33 -3.99
CA TYR A 200 2.75 14.05 -5.19
C TYR A 200 1.40 14.76 -5.01
N ASP A 201 0.69 14.54 -3.89
CA ASP A 201 -0.59 15.19 -3.67
C ASP A 201 -0.41 16.52 -2.93
N PRO A 202 -0.63 17.69 -3.61
CA PRO A 202 -0.41 19.00 -3.00
C PRO A 202 -1.40 19.34 -1.89
N ARG A 203 -2.47 18.56 -1.72
CA ARG A 203 -3.42 18.68 -0.60
C ARG A 203 -2.82 18.15 0.69
N VAL A 204 -1.91 17.18 0.61
CA VAL A 204 -1.21 16.54 1.74
C VAL A 204 0.20 17.09 1.87
N THR A 205 0.99 17.05 0.81
CA THR A 205 2.41 17.45 0.77
C THR A 205 2.57 18.66 -0.15
N LYS A 206 2.66 19.85 0.45
CA LYS A 206 2.61 21.14 -0.29
C LYS A 206 3.90 21.49 -1.02
N SER A 207 5.03 20.92 -0.61
CA SER A 207 6.33 21.19 -1.19
C SER A 207 7.30 20.03 -0.95
N PHE A 208 8.36 19.99 -1.75
CA PHE A 208 9.47 19.05 -1.55
C PHE A 208 10.16 19.24 -0.19
N ASP A 209 10.33 20.48 0.27
CA ASP A 209 10.93 20.77 1.58
C ASP A 209 10.09 20.17 2.72
N GLN A 210 8.76 20.22 2.60
CA GLN A 210 7.85 19.61 3.56
C GLN A 210 7.97 18.08 3.58
N LEU A 211 8.07 17.45 2.40
CA LEU A 211 8.33 16.01 2.30
C LEU A 211 9.65 15.64 2.96
N LEU A 212 10.71 16.38 2.64
CA LEU A 212 12.04 16.12 3.20
C LEU A 212 12.04 16.28 4.73
N GLN A 213 11.38 17.31 5.24
CA GLN A 213 11.22 17.51 6.68
C GLN A 213 10.49 16.34 7.34
N ALA A 214 9.37 15.87 6.76
CA ALA A 214 8.62 14.73 7.30
C ALA A 214 9.47 13.45 7.35
N ILE A 215 10.26 13.19 6.31
CA ILE A 215 11.20 12.07 6.29
C ILE A 215 12.25 12.20 7.40
N MET A 216 12.85 13.37 7.56
CA MET A 216 13.87 13.64 8.59
C MET A 216 13.30 13.43 10.01
N GLU A 217 12.12 13.96 10.27
CA GLU A 217 11.44 13.84 11.58
C GLU A 217 11.10 12.36 11.88
N LEU A 218 10.59 11.63 10.88
CA LEU A 218 10.28 10.21 11.03
C LEU A 218 11.53 9.37 11.34
N LEU A 219 12.63 9.63 10.64
CA LEU A 219 13.90 8.93 10.85
C LEU A 219 14.56 9.32 12.17
N ALA A 220 14.46 10.60 12.59
CA ALA A 220 14.97 11.07 13.88
C ALA A 220 14.19 10.49 15.07
N TYR A 221 12.88 10.27 14.91
CA TYR A 221 12.03 9.71 15.96
C TYR A 221 12.31 8.22 16.26
N ALA A 222 12.77 7.45 15.28
CA ALA A 222 13.00 6.02 15.47
C ALA A 222 14.05 5.68 16.55
N PRO A 223 15.20 6.36 16.67
CA PRO A 223 16.14 6.18 17.79
C PRO A 223 15.55 6.55 19.15
N GLU A 224 14.76 7.63 19.23
CA GLU A 224 14.09 8.04 20.48
C GLU A 224 13.13 6.94 20.97
N LEU A 225 12.37 6.37 20.04
CA LEU A 225 11.45 5.27 20.32
C LEU A 225 12.20 4.00 20.73
N ALA A 226 13.34 3.69 20.08
CA ALA A 226 14.20 2.57 20.46
C ALA A 226 14.75 2.72 21.88
N GLU A 227 15.22 3.92 22.26
CA GLU A 227 15.70 4.19 23.60
C GLU A 227 14.59 4.09 24.65
N LEU A 228 13.40 4.57 24.34
CA LEU A 228 12.22 4.38 25.19
C LEU A 228 11.94 2.89 25.43
N ARG A 229 12.09 2.05 24.43
CA ARG A 229 11.85 0.60 24.53
C ARG A 229 12.99 -0.17 25.22
N ARG A 230 14.21 0.35 25.24
CA ARG A 230 15.30 -0.18 26.08
C ARG A 230 14.99 -0.04 27.56
N THR A 231 14.45 1.12 27.93
CA THR A 231 14.11 1.42 29.32
C THR A 231 12.76 0.87 29.74
N ASN A 232 11.78 0.83 28.84
CA ASN A 232 10.41 0.38 29.10
C ASN A 232 9.94 -0.61 28.00
N PRO A 233 10.41 -1.86 28.01
CA PRO A 233 10.04 -2.84 27.02
C PRO A 233 8.54 -3.20 27.08
N THR A 234 7.91 -3.36 25.91
CA THR A 234 6.53 -3.78 25.76
C THR A 234 6.43 -4.91 24.72
N ASP A 235 5.23 -5.42 24.44
CA ASP A 235 5.06 -6.46 23.42
C ASP A 235 4.77 -5.86 22.04
N ASP A 236 5.66 -4.96 21.57
CA ASP A 236 5.61 -4.29 20.27
C ASP A 236 6.80 -4.67 19.39
N VAL A 237 6.75 -4.25 18.11
CA VAL A 237 7.78 -4.57 17.14
C VAL A 237 9.11 -3.85 17.45
N ILE A 238 9.05 -2.63 17.98
CA ILE A 238 10.26 -1.86 18.33
C ILE A 238 11.02 -2.57 19.45
N THR A 239 10.34 -3.03 20.49
CA THR A 239 10.96 -3.83 21.57
C THR A 239 11.67 -5.07 21.01
N LYS A 240 11.05 -5.77 20.03
CA LYS A 240 11.68 -6.96 19.41
C LYS A 240 12.92 -6.57 18.60
N MET A 241 12.88 -5.45 17.89
CA MET A 241 14.05 -4.95 17.15
C MET A 241 15.18 -4.53 18.08
N VAL A 242 14.89 -3.80 19.15
CA VAL A 242 15.88 -3.41 20.17
C VAL A 242 16.55 -4.64 20.80
N GLN A 243 15.78 -5.64 21.20
CA GLN A 243 16.32 -6.90 21.72
C GLN A 243 17.18 -7.66 20.70
N ALA A 244 16.90 -7.50 19.40
CA ALA A 244 17.71 -8.05 18.34
C ALA A 244 19.04 -7.32 18.17
N VAL A 245 19.10 -6.01 18.40
CA VAL A 245 20.35 -5.24 18.44
C VAL A 245 21.22 -5.70 19.60
N ASP A 246 20.66 -5.85 20.78
CA ASP A 246 21.38 -6.33 21.98
C ASP A 246 21.98 -7.73 21.78
N SER A 247 21.38 -8.55 20.91
CA SER A 247 21.87 -9.89 20.53
C SER A 247 22.71 -9.91 19.23
N GLU A 248 23.12 -8.75 18.73
CA GLU A 248 23.87 -8.56 17.47
C GLU A 248 23.17 -9.14 16.22
N SER A 249 21.85 -9.29 16.29
CA SER A 249 21.05 -9.83 15.20
C SER A 249 20.42 -8.74 14.31
N MET A 250 20.58 -7.47 14.65
CA MET A 250 20.09 -6.29 13.92
C MET A 250 20.98 -5.09 14.25
N SER A 251 21.03 -4.06 13.41
CA SER A 251 21.69 -2.79 13.68
C SER A 251 20.71 -1.67 14.03
N GLU A 252 21.20 -0.58 14.63
CA GLU A 252 20.40 0.62 14.88
C GLU A 252 19.86 1.24 13.57
N ASP A 253 20.67 1.24 12.52
CA ASP A 253 20.28 1.72 11.19
C ASP A 253 19.14 0.89 10.60
N GLU A 254 19.13 -0.42 10.84
CA GLU A 254 18.05 -1.31 10.44
C GLU A 254 16.77 -1.06 11.23
N ILE A 255 16.83 -0.64 12.49
CA ILE A 255 15.65 -0.19 13.22
C ILE A 255 15.04 1.03 12.52
N GLN A 256 15.85 2.06 12.24
CA GLN A 256 15.38 3.29 11.59
C GLN A 256 14.70 3.00 10.25
N GLY A 257 15.35 2.23 9.38
CA GLY A 257 14.81 1.85 8.09
C GLY A 257 13.51 1.04 8.19
N ASN A 258 13.44 0.09 9.13
CA ASN A 258 12.25 -0.73 9.31
C ASN A 258 11.09 0.04 9.96
N VAL A 259 11.34 1.02 10.84
CA VAL A 259 10.27 1.89 11.38
C VAL A 259 9.64 2.70 10.25
N ALA A 260 10.44 3.35 9.42
CA ALA A 260 9.94 4.11 8.27
C ALA A 260 9.16 3.21 7.27
N LEU A 261 9.68 2.01 6.98
CA LEU A 261 9.03 1.03 6.12
C LEU A 261 7.66 0.59 6.68
N LEU A 262 7.61 0.21 7.95
CA LEU A 262 6.38 -0.28 8.56
C LEU A 262 5.33 0.83 8.67
N ALA A 263 5.76 2.06 8.98
CA ALA A 263 4.89 3.22 9.03
C ALA A 263 4.24 3.51 7.67
N SER A 264 5.06 3.65 6.62
CA SER A 264 4.56 3.95 5.27
C SER A 264 3.70 2.82 4.69
N GLY A 265 4.09 1.57 4.92
CA GLY A 265 3.37 0.41 4.38
C GLY A 265 1.99 0.20 5.01
N ALA A 266 1.80 0.57 6.28
CA ALA A 266 0.55 0.38 6.99
C ALA A 266 -0.45 1.53 6.78
N ALA A 267 0.02 2.78 6.72
CA ALA A 267 -0.83 3.96 6.71
C ALA A 267 -1.76 4.03 5.50
N GLU A 268 -1.23 3.82 4.29
CA GLU A 268 -1.96 4.09 3.06
C GLU A 268 -2.74 2.88 2.55
N SER A 269 -2.19 1.67 2.66
CA SER A 269 -2.74 0.50 1.97
C SER A 269 -4.11 0.06 2.49
N THR A 270 -4.32 0.07 3.82
CA THR A 270 -5.61 -0.29 4.43
C THR A 270 -6.66 0.80 4.18
N ARG A 271 -6.28 2.08 4.32
CA ARG A 271 -7.12 3.25 3.99
C ARG A 271 -7.61 3.19 2.54
N THR A 272 -6.69 2.97 1.60
CA THR A 272 -7.00 2.81 0.18
C THR A 272 -7.95 1.64 -0.08
N THR A 273 -7.71 0.49 0.53
CA THR A 273 -8.56 -0.69 0.38
C THR A 273 -9.98 -0.43 0.88
N LEU A 274 -10.11 0.20 2.04
CA LEU A 274 -11.42 0.57 2.61
C LEU A 274 -12.14 1.59 1.73
N GLY A 275 -11.45 2.61 1.23
CA GLY A 275 -12.03 3.63 0.37
C GLY A 275 -12.58 3.07 -0.95
N HIS A 276 -11.76 2.31 -1.68
CA HIS A 276 -12.18 1.67 -2.92
C HIS A 276 -13.28 0.62 -2.68
N GLY A 277 -13.10 -0.23 -1.67
CA GLY A 277 -14.08 -1.28 -1.35
C GLY A 277 -15.44 -0.71 -0.95
N MET A 278 -15.48 0.32 -0.11
CA MET A 278 -16.73 0.98 0.27
C MET A 278 -17.38 1.70 -0.92
N HIS A 279 -16.60 2.32 -1.79
CA HIS A 279 -17.12 2.92 -3.01
C HIS A 279 -17.85 1.88 -3.89
N GLU A 280 -17.23 0.72 -4.12
CA GLU A 280 -17.84 -0.34 -4.91
C GLU A 280 -19.07 -0.96 -4.22
N LEU A 281 -19.00 -1.16 -2.90
CA LEU A 281 -20.16 -1.64 -2.13
C LEU A 281 -21.37 -0.69 -2.24
N MET A 282 -21.16 0.61 -2.24
CA MET A 282 -22.26 1.58 -2.40
C MET A 282 -22.83 1.61 -3.83
N ARG A 283 -22.05 1.18 -4.82
CA ARG A 283 -22.46 1.09 -6.24
C ARG A 283 -23.17 -0.22 -6.58
N ASP A 284 -22.82 -1.29 -5.88
CA ASP A 284 -23.36 -2.63 -6.09
C ASP A 284 -24.25 -3.07 -4.94
N GLY A 285 -25.56 -2.81 -5.09
CA GLY A 285 -26.54 -3.14 -4.06
C GLY A 285 -26.69 -4.65 -3.80
N GLU A 286 -26.37 -5.52 -4.76
CA GLU A 286 -26.41 -6.97 -4.57
C GLU A 286 -25.24 -7.43 -3.69
N GLN A 287 -24.03 -6.93 -3.96
CA GLN A 287 -22.86 -7.19 -3.12
C GLN A 287 -23.01 -6.62 -1.71
N MET A 288 -23.57 -5.43 -1.57
CA MET A 288 -23.86 -4.84 -0.27
C MET A 288 -24.88 -5.68 0.50
N ALA A 289 -25.97 -6.12 -0.12
CA ALA A 289 -26.98 -6.97 0.51
C ALA A 289 -26.38 -8.30 0.94
N TRP A 290 -25.59 -8.95 0.06
CA TRP A 290 -24.91 -10.21 0.34
C TRP A 290 -23.96 -10.07 1.53
N LEU A 291 -23.25 -8.94 1.63
CA LEU A 291 -22.31 -8.67 2.73
C LEU A 291 -23.06 -8.41 4.05
N ARG A 292 -24.18 -7.66 4.03
CA ARG A 292 -25.01 -7.40 5.23
C ARG A 292 -25.56 -8.67 5.87
N GLU A 293 -25.93 -9.68 5.06
CA GLU A 293 -26.36 -10.98 5.58
C GLU A 293 -25.26 -11.71 6.36
N ARG A 294 -23.99 -11.26 6.24
CA ARG A 294 -22.79 -11.86 6.84
C ARG A 294 -22.08 -10.92 7.81
N ALA A 295 -22.75 -9.86 8.23
CA ALA A 295 -22.17 -8.82 9.08
C ALA A 295 -21.63 -9.34 10.44
N ASP A 296 -22.10 -10.50 10.93
CA ASP A 296 -21.64 -11.10 12.19
C ASP A 296 -20.27 -11.82 12.03
N ASP A 297 -19.93 -12.31 10.83
CA ASP A 297 -18.67 -12.97 10.53
C ASP A 297 -18.34 -12.84 9.05
N ILE A 298 -17.73 -11.73 8.69
CA ILE A 298 -17.38 -11.40 7.31
C ILE A 298 -16.36 -12.40 6.76
N PRO A 299 -16.67 -13.07 5.63
CA PRO A 299 -15.77 -14.02 4.99
C PRO A 299 -14.44 -13.38 4.55
N SER A 300 -13.36 -14.14 4.62
CA SER A 300 -12.05 -13.67 4.17
C SER A 300 -12.00 -13.30 2.68
N THR A 301 -12.88 -13.88 1.85
CA THR A 301 -13.02 -13.56 0.42
C THR A 301 -13.34 -12.08 0.19
N VAL A 302 -14.11 -11.46 1.07
CA VAL A 302 -14.44 -10.03 1.04
C VAL A 302 -13.19 -9.17 1.08
N VAL A 303 -12.33 -9.42 2.06
CA VAL A 303 -11.08 -8.66 2.20
C VAL A 303 -10.16 -8.88 0.99
N GLN A 304 -10.04 -10.14 0.52
CA GLN A 304 -9.19 -10.44 -0.63
C GLN A 304 -9.68 -9.73 -1.90
N GLU A 305 -10.99 -9.67 -2.13
CA GLU A 305 -11.55 -8.99 -3.31
C GLU A 305 -11.41 -7.47 -3.19
N MET A 306 -11.67 -6.88 -2.03
CA MET A 306 -11.43 -5.46 -1.79
C MET A 306 -9.97 -5.08 -2.03
N VAL A 307 -9.01 -5.88 -1.53
CA VAL A 307 -7.57 -5.67 -1.76
C VAL A 307 -7.20 -5.85 -3.23
N ARG A 308 -7.80 -6.80 -3.94
CA ARG A 308 -7.56 -7.00 -5.37
C ARG A 308 -7.95 -5.79 -6.20
N ILE A 309 -9.19 -5.30 -6.05
CA ILE A 309 -9.68 -4.16 -6.85
C ILE A 309 -9.00 -2.85 -6.43
N ALA A 310 -8.72 -2.69 -5.14
CA ALA A 310 -8.01 -1.52 -4.65
C ALA A 310 -6.58 -1.46 -5.21
N SER A 311 -5.87 -2.59 -5.32
CA SER A 311 -4.45 -2.62 -5.73
C SER A 311 -3.67 -1.46 -5.10
N PRO A 312 -3.55 -1.38 -3.75
CA PRO A 312 -3.15 -0.16 -3.04
C PRO A 312 -1.81 0.41 -3.50
N PHE A 313 -0.90 -0.46 -3.93
CA PHE A 313 0.31 -0.10 -4.64
C PHE A 313 0.21 -0.57 -6.08
N THR A 314 0.42 0.35 -7.03
CA THR A 314 0.29 0.05 -8.46
C THR A 314 1.42 -0.85 -8.94
N HIS A 315 2.63 -0.61 -8.44
CA HIS A 315 3.83 -1.33 -8.85
C HIS A 315 4.89 -1.35 -7.75
N LEU A 316 5.78 -2.31 -7.84
CA LEU A 316 7.11 -2.32 -7.24
C LEU A 316 8.13 -2.68 -8.32
N SER A 317 9.40 -2.40 -8.08
CA SER A 317 10.47 -2.74 -9.02
C SER A 317 11.50 -3.69 -8.43
N ARG A 318 12.25 -4.32 -9.33
CA ARG A 318 13.44 -5.11 -9.06
C ARG A 318 14.54 -4.69 -10.02
N THR A 319 15.77 -5.09 -9.75
CA THR A 319 16.90 -4.90 -10.64
C THR A 319 17.41 -6.26 -11.11
N ALA A 320 17.59 -6.43 -12.41
CA ALA A 320 18.16 -7.66 -12.97
C ALA A 320 19.61 -7.85 -12.53
N THR A 321 19.94 -9.02 -11.99
CA THR A 321 21.30 -9.38 -11.55
C THR A 321 22.12 -10.03 -12.67
N GLN A 322 21.50 -10.30 -13.80
CA GLN A 322 22.06 -10.91 -15.00
C GLN A 322 21.22 -10.54 -16.22
N ASP A 323 21.77 -10.79 -17.41
CA ASP A 323 21.01 -10.64 -18.65
C ASP A 323 19.87 -11.66 -18.72
N VAL A 324 18.64 -11.18 -19.00
CA VAL A 324 17.41 -12.00 -19.11
C VAL A 324 16.68 -11.67 -20.39
N GLU A 325 16.17 -12.68 -21.09
CA GLU A 325 15.23 -12.50 -22.19
C GLU A 325 13.80 -12.73 -21.68
N LEU A 326 12.91 -11.74 -21.90
CA LEU A 326 11.51 -11.82 -21.54
C LEU A 326 10.64 -11.26 -22.68
N HIS A 327 9.74 -12.07 -23.24
CA HIS A 327 8.89 -11.70 -24.38
C HIS A 327 9.68 -11.12 -25.58
N GLY A 328 10.85 -11.68 -25.87
CA GLY A 328 11.74 -11.21 -26.95
C GLY A 328 12.50 -9.91 -26.66
N GLN A 329 12.34 -9.36 -25.46
CA GLN A 329 13.08 -8.19 -24.99
C GLN A 329 14.35 -8.64 -24.24
N GLN A 330 15.46 -7.93 -24.47
CA GLN A 330 16.72 -8.20 -23.80
C GLN A 330 16.87 -7.24 -22.60
N ILE A 331 16.58 -7.72 -21.41
CA ILE A 331 16.81 -7.01 -20.14
C ILE A 331 18.27 -7.27 -19.75
N ARG A 332 19.04 -6.23 -19.54
CA ARG A 332 20.47 -6.34 -19.17
C ARG A 332 20.64 -6.37 -17.67
N GLU A 333 21.75 -6.98 -17.22
CA GLU A 333 22.21 -6.81 -15.84
C GLU A 333 22.24 -5.33 -15.45
N GLY A 334 21.66 -4.99 -14.30
CA GLY A 334 21.50 -3.62 -13.81
C GLY A 334 20.23 -2.88 -14.26
N ASP A 335 19.48 -3.41 -15.24
CA ASP A 335 18.23 -2.82 -15.65
C ASP A 335 17.13 -2.96 -14.57
N LYS A 336 16.34 -1.90 -14.39
CA LYS A 336 15.14 -1.97 -13.54
C LYS A 336 13.96 -2.58 -14.27
N VAL A 337 13.16 -3.34 -13.53
CA VAL A 337 11.91 -3.94 -13.98
C VAL A 337 10.80 -3.57 -13.02
N ALA A 338 9.81 -2.80 -13.46
CA ALA A 338 8.61 -2.46 -12.72
C ALA A 338 7.54 -3.55 -12.93
N MET A 339 7.14 -4.18 -11.85
CA MET A 339 6.05 -5.17 -11.80
C MET A 339 4.74 -4.43 -11.59
N LEU A 340 3.91 -4.28 -12.61
CA LEU A 340 2.66 -3.53 -12.53
C LEU A 340 1.56 -4.39 -11.89
N PHE A 341 1.56 -4.48 -10.55
CA PHE A 341 0.63 -5.30 -9.76
C PHE A 341 -0.84 -5.02 -10.10
N ALA A 342 -1.18 -3.73 -10.27
CA ALA A 342 -2.52 -3.33 -10.64
C ALA A 342 -2.96 -3.94 -11.97
N ALA A 343 -2.08 -4.08 -12.96
CA ALA A 343 -2.40 -4.75 -14.22
C ALA A 343 -2.57 -6.27 -14.03
N GLY A 344 -1.67 -6.90 -13.26
CA GLY A 344 -1.75 -8.33 -12.97
C GLY A 344 -3.01 -8.74 -12.20
N ASN A 345 -3.53 -7.86 -11.34
CA ASN A 345 -4.77 -8.10 -10.58
C ASN A 345 -6.05 -8.11 -11.44
N PHE A 346 -5.95 -7.65 -12.69
CA PHE A 346 -7.03 -7.65 -13.67
C PHE A 346 -6.71 -8.51 -14.91
N ASP A 347 -5.77 -9.45 -14.76
CA ASP A 347 -5.38 -10.35 -15.84
C ASP A 347 -6.46 -11.43 -16.10
N PRO A 348 -7.09 -11.45 -17.29
CA PRO A 348 -8.15 -12.42 -17.62
C PRO A 348 -7.66 -13.87 -17.74
N GLU A 349 -6.35 -14.10 -17.86
CA GLU A 349 -5.78 -15.46 -17.85
C GLU A 349 -5.80 -16.09 -16.45
N VAL A 350 -5.98 -15.27 -15.40
CA VAL A 350 -5.93 -15.70 -13.99
C VAL A 350 -7.24 -15.45 -13.27
N PHE A 351 -7.94 -14.38 -13.59
CA PHE A 351 -9.20 -14.00 -12.95
C PHE A 351 -10.36 -14.12 -13.95
N ASP A 352 -11.31 -14.97 -13.63
CA ASP A 352 -12.57 -15.00 -14.35
C ASP A 352 -13.35 -13.71 -14.08
N GLU A 353 -13.89 -13.06 -15.13
CA GLU A 353 -14.54 -11.73 -15.03
C GLU A 353 -13.71 -10.72 -14.19
N PRO A 354 -12.45 -10.38 -14.57
CA PRO A 354 -11.54 -9.62 -13.72
C PRO A 354 -12.06 -8.22 -13.34
N ARG A 355 -12.97 -7.65 -14.12
CA ARG A 355 -13.58 -6.33 -13.89
C ARG A 355 -14.84 -6.39 -13.03
N ARG A 356 -15.30 -7.57 -12.65
CA ARG A 356 -16.42 -7.74 -11.74
C ARG A 356 -15.91 -7.66 -10.29
N PHE A 357 -16.57 -6.83 -9.49
CA PHE A 357 -16.42 -6.84 -8.04
C PHE A 357 -17.25 -8.00 -7.47
N ASP A 358 -16.62 -9.03 -6.94
CA ASP A 358 -17.26 -10.24 -6.47
C ASP A 358 -16.71 -10.66 -5.10
N LEU A 359 -17.44 -10.33 -4.06
CA LEU A 359 -17.06 -10.64 -2.67
C LEU A 359 -17.02 -12.13 -2.35
N SER A 360 -17.63 -12.95 -3.21
CA SER A 360 -17.63 -14.41 -3.07
C SER A 360 -16.48 -15.11 -3.82
N ARG A 361 -15.60 -14.37 -4.48
CA ARG A 361 -14.50 -14.91 -5.28
C ARG A 361 -13.55 -15.76 -4.44
N GLU A 362 -13.68 -17.08 -4.50
CA GLU A 362 -12.86 -18.02 -3.74
C GLU A 362 -11.42 -18.11 -4.27
N ASN A 363 -11.25 -18.24 -5.60
CA ASN A 363 -9.91 -18.22 -6.22
C ASN A 363 -9.48 -16.80 -6.51
N ASN A 364 -8.77 -16.20 -5.58
CA ASN A 364 -8.33 -14.81 -5.65
C ASN A 364 -6.81 -14.66 -5.42
N PRO A 365 -5.98 -15.10 -6.38
CA PRO A 365 -4.52 -15.06 -6.25
C PRO A 365 -3.94 -13.66 -6.56
N HIS A 366 -4.58 -12.59 -6.09
CA HIS A 366 -4.13 -11.22 -6.37
C HIS A 366 -2.69 -10.96 -5.92
N LEU A 367 -2.03 -9.99 -6.54
CA LEU A 367 -0.63 -9.65 -6.33
C LEU A 367 -0.42 -8.52 -5.31
N SER A 368 -1.49 -7.89 -4.79
CA SER A 368 -1.38 -6.71 -3.93
C SER A 368 -0.61 -6.94 -2.63
N PHE A 369 -0.50 -8.18 -2.16
CA PHE A 369 0.36 -8.53 -1.03
C PHE A 369 1.76 -8.99 -1.44
N GLY A 370 2.13 -8.87 -2.72
CA GLY A 370 3.38 -9.41 -3.25
C GLY A 370 3.44 -10.94 -3.17
N ARG A 371 4.55 -11.50 -3.64
CA ARG A 371 4.83 -12.94 -3.65
C ARG A 371 6.25 -13.20 -3.11
N GLY A 372 6.57 -14.46 -2.91
CA GLY A 372 7.92 -14.87 -2.53
C GLY A 372 8.42 -14.29 -1.20
N PRO A 373 9.74 -14.05 -1.09
CA PRO A 373 10.36 -13.61 0.15
C PRO A 373 9.86 -12.26 0.67
N HIS A 374 9.50 -11.34 -0.24
CA HIS A 374 9.04 -10.00 0.07
C HIS A 374 7.51 -9.89 0.24
N SER A 375 6.76 -11.01 0.28
CA SER A 375 5.32 -10.96 0.51
C SER A 375 4.96 -10.13 1.75
N CYS A 376 3.86 -9.40 1.69
CA CYS A 376 3.43 -8.45 2.73
C CYS A 376 3.43 -9.08 4.12
N LEU A 377 4.12 -8.45 5.05
CA LEU A 377 4.21 -8.87 6.44
C LEU A 377 2.90 -8.61 7.19
N GLY A 378 2.27 -7.45 6.90
CA GLY A 378 1.06 -6.96 7.56
C GLY A 378 -0.24 -7.57 7.08
N LYS A 379 -0.25 -8.49 6.11
CA LYS A 379 -1.48 -8.99 5.46
C LYS A 379 -2.55 -9.51 6.42
N HIS A 380 -2.14 -10.11 7.54
CA HIS A 380 -3.09 -10.65 8.54
C HIS A 380 -3.66 -9.54 9.43
N ILE A 381 -2.88 -8.50 9.72
CA ILE A 381 -3.33 -7.31 10.45
C ILE A 381 -4.32 -6.54 9.59
N ALA A 382 -3.96 -6.20 8.36
CA ALA A 382 -4.85 -5.50 7.43
C ALA A 382 -6.17 -6.26 7.20
N ALA A 383 -6.10 -7.59 7.06
CA ALA A 383 -7.30 -8.41 6.92
C ALA A 383 -8.19 -8.36 8.17
N LEU A 384 -7.61 -8.39 9.37
CA LEU A 384 -8.35 -8.29 10.61
C LEU A 384 -8.99 -6.90 10.80
N GLU A 385 -8.24 -5.84 10.50
CA GLU A 385 -8.73 -4.45 10.57
C GLU A 385 -9.93 -4.23 9.65
N ILE A 386 -9.80 -4.59 8.38
CA ILE A 386 -10.87 -4.43 7.39
C ILE A 386 -12.10 -5.24 7.80
N LYS A 387 -11.90 -6.50 8.21
CA LYS A 387 -12.99 -7.38 8.67
C LYS A 387 -13.75 -6.75 9.83
N ILE A 388 -13.05 -6.38 10.90
CA ILE A 388 -13.66 -5.86 12.14
C ILE A 388 -14.39 -4.54 11.85
N LEU A 389 -13.79 -3.65 11.07
CA LEU A 389 -14.42 -2.38 10.75
C LEU A 389 -15.71 -2.55 9.93
N LEU A 390 -15.68 -3.46 8.95
CA LEU A 390 -16.88 -3.78 8.17
C LEU A 390 -17.98 -4.42 9.04
N GLU A 391 -17.63 -5.37 9.92
CA GLU A 391 -18.57 -5.96 10.87
C GLU A 391 -19.27 -4.88 11.70
N GLU A 392 -18.48 -4.00 12.35
CA GLU A 392 -19.00 -2.93 13.20
C GLU A 392 -19.88 -1.93 12.42
N LEU A 393 -19.40 -1.50 11.24
CA LEU A 393 -20.17 -0.59 10.37
C LEU A 393 -21.52 -1.19 9.95
N LEU A 394 -21.52 -2.44 9.48
CA LEU A 394 -22.74 -3.06 8.93
C LEU A 394 -23.75 -3.44 10.01
N GLN A 395 -23.30 -3.80 11.20
CA GLN A 395 -24.18 -4.11 12.34
C GLN A 395 -24.86 -2.85 12.90
N ARG A 396 -24.18 -1.69 12.84
CA ARG A 396 -24.63 -0.46 13.46
C ARG A 396 -25.25 0.55 12.49
N THR A 397 -25.26 0.24 11.19
CA THR A 397 -25.88 1.09 10.17
C THR A 397 -26.91 0.32 9.36
N THR A 398 -28.05 0.92 9.10
CA THR A 398 -29.04 0.40 8.14
C THR A 398 -28.66 0.78 6.72
N GLU A 399 -27.98 1.90 6.54
CA GLU A 399 -27.67 2.44 5.22
C GLU A 399 -26.39 3.24 5.22
N ILE A 400 -25.60 3.09 4.13
CA ILE A 400 -24.43 3.91 3.79
C ILE A 400 -24.62 4.33 2.33
N ARG A 401 -24.73 5.63 2.06
CA ARG A 401 -24.99 6.16 0.71
C ARG A 401 -23.90 7.14 0.27
N PRO A 402 -23.58 7.18 -1.03
CA PRO A 402 -22.72 8.24 -1.57
C PRO A 402 -23.42 9.60 -1.43
N ALA A 403 -22.69 10.61 -0.98
CA ALA A 403 -23.15 11.99 -0.83
C ALA A 403 -22.40 12.97 -1.77
N GLY A 404 -21.51 12.46 -2.60
CA GLY A 404 -20.74 13.20 -3.58
C GLY A 404 -19.85 12.28 -4.40
N PRO A 405 -19.11 12.82 -5.36
CA PRO A 405 -18.19 12.03 -6.15
C PRO A 405 -16.97 11.60 -5.32
N ILE A 406 -16.42 10.41 -5.62
CA ILE A 406 -15.12 10.00 -5.13
C ILE A 406 -14.02 10.86 -5.76
N SER A 407 -12.98 11.19 -4.99
CA SER A 407 -11.76 11.79 -5.54
C SER A 407 -10.52 10.99 -5.13
N TYR A 408 -9.60 10.84 -6.06
CA TYR A 408 -8.37 10.07 -5.88
C TYR A 408 -7.18 10.96 -5.57
N SER A 409 -6.19 10.40 -4.89
CA SER A 409 -4.89 11.05 -4.69
C SER A 409 -4.13 11.15 -6.02
N ARG A 410 -3.36 12.23 -6.16
CA ARG A 410 -2.49 12.42 -7.31
C ARG A 410 -1.18 11.66 -7.06
N ASP A 411 -1.16 10.37 -7.38
CA ASP A 411 -0.01 9.49 -7.18
C ASP A 411 -0.04 8.35 -8.21
N ASN A 412 1.12 7.89 -8.66
CA ASN A 412 1.27 6.73 -9.56
C ASN A 412 1.78 5.49 -8.84
N TYR A 413 2.17 5.60 -7.58
CA TYR A 413 2.68 4.51 -6.76
C TYR A 413 1.62 4.00 -5.79
N SER A 414 1.05 4.86 -4.95
CA SER A 414 -0.11 4.54 -4.13
C SER A 414 -1.40 5.00 -4.80
N ARG A 415 -2.47 4.24 -4.61
CA ARG A 415 -3.78 4.52 -5.20
C ARG A 415 -4.74 5.12 -4.18
N GLY A 416 -4.28 6.14 -3.45
CA GLY A 416 -5.08 6.74 -2.40
C GLY A 416 -6.45 7.23 -2.87
N VAL A 417 -7.46 7.01 -2.05
CA VAL A 417 -8.73 7.75 -2.13
C VAL A 417 -8.61 8.95 -1.20
N TYR A 418 -8.74 10.17 -1.75
CA TYR A 418 -8.63 11.40 -0.97
C TYR A 418 -9.95 11.77 -0.32
N GLU A 419 -11.06 11.72 -1.08
CA GLU A 419 -12.41 11.97 -0.57
C GLU A 419 -13.39 10.92 -1.04
N LEU A 420 -14.22 10.48 -0.13
CA LEU A 420 -15.39 9.64 -0.37
C LEU A 420 -16.55 10.18 0.49
N PRO A 421 -17.30 11.19 -0.03
CA PRO A 421 -18.41 11.76 0.71
C PRO A 421 -19.55 10.76 0.87
N VAL A 422 -19.96 10.51 2.11
CA VAL A 422 -21.05 9.57 2.44
C VAL A 422 -22.03 10.16 3.45
N THR A 423 -23.22 9.59 3.49
CA THR A 423 -24.14 9.67 4.63
C THR A 423 -24.35 8.30 5.21
N VAL A 424 -24.52 8.21 6.52
CA VAL A 424 -24.83 6.96 7.24
C VAL A 424 -26.13 7.10 8.00
N THR A 425 -26.88 6.00 8.11
CA THR A 425 -28.09 5.92 8.93
C THR A 425 -27.89 4.84 9.98
N ALA A 426 -28.08 5.18 11.25
CA ALA A 426 -27.98 4.22 12.35
C ALA A 426 -29.03 3.08 12.21
N ALA A 427 -28.69 1.89 12.74
CA ALA A 427 -29.57 0.73 12.80
C ALA A 427 -30.61 0.86 13.91
#